data_90c18738bcabf4459a3b42d9935d4a3a
#
_entry.id   90c18738bcabf4459a3b42d9935d4a3a
#
_cell.length_a   1.000
_cell.length_b   1.000
_cell.length_c   1.000
_cell.angle_alpha   90.00
_cell.angle_beta   90.00
_cell.angle_gamma   90.00
#
_symmetry.space_group_name_H-M   'P 1'
#
loop_
_entity.id
_entity.type
_entity.pdbx_description
1 polymer ?
#
loop_
_entity_poly.entity_id
_entity_poly.type
_entity_poly.pdbx_seq_one_letter_code
_entity_poly.pdbx_strand_id
1 'polypeptide(L)'
;MHNYENEGAGQLPGEPFTCAIQAEKYGPAMDLALHQAALSAHLGEVPVGAVVINDDGEVISQGRNRREELNDPTAHAEILALRSAGVKLGTSHLEGCTLVVTLEPCAMCAGAMLLARLKRVVFAAWEPKTGACGSQRDLVRDVRATHRLEVLAGLRQRQAQALLEDFFAQRR
;
A
#
# COMPACT_ATOMS: atom_id res chain seq x y z
N MET A 1 -4.36 -2.66 -39.21
CA MET A 1 -4.33 -3.88 -38.40
C MET A 1 -2.90 -4.06 -37.88
N HIS A 2 -2.62 -3.65 -36.68
CA HIS A 2 -1.33 -3.92 -36.04
C HIS A 2 -1.59 -4.89 -34.90
N ASN A 3 -1.08 -6.10 -35.09
CA ASN A 3 -1.06 -7.14 -34.06
C ASN A 3 -0.11 -6.69 -32.95
N TYR A 4 -0.63 -6.42 -31.77
CA TYR A 4 0.17 -6.42 -30.57
C TYR A 4 0.33 -7.87 -30.11
N GLU A 5 1.37 -8.52 -30.59
CA GLU A 5 1.83 -9.78 -30.03
C GLU A 5 2.39 -9.51 -28.63
N ASN A 6 1.89 -10.30 -27.71
CA ASN A 6 2.15 -10.31 -26.28
C ASN A 6 3.60 -10.80 -26.04
N GLU A 7 4.57 -9.87 -26.08
CA GLU A 7 5.93 -10.18 -25.71
C GLU A 7 6.21 -9.72 -24.28
N GLY A 8 6.39 -10.71 -23.41
CA GLY A 8 7.11 -10.61 -22.18
C GLY A 8 6.32 -10.00 -21.03
N ALA A 9 5.94 -10.83 -20.07
CA ALA A 9 5.69 -10.40 -18.69
C ALA A 9 7.00 -9.78 -18.15
N GLY A 10 7.24 -8.52 -18.50
CA GLY A 10 8.31 -7.71 -17.97
C GLY A 10 8.14 -7.65 -16.45
N GLN A 11 9.18 -8.02 -15.75
CA GLN A 11 9.30 -7.88 -14.31
C GLN A 11 8.95 -6.43 -13.95
N LEU A 12 7.83 -6.24 -13.24
CA LEU A 12 7.39 -4.89 -12.83
C LEU A 12 8.49 -4.22 -12.00
N PRO A 13 8.78 -2.92 -12.19
CA PRO A 13 9.87 -2.23 -11.54
C PRO A 13 9.57 -1.99 -10.06
N GLY A 14 9.95 -2.90 -9.24
CA GLY A 14 10.03 -2.84 -7.79
C GLY A 14 11.03 -3.90 -7.37
N GLU A 15 11.94 -3.58 -6.48
CA GLU A 15 12.85 -4.61 -6.00
C GLU A 15 12.01 -5.73 -5.34
N PRO A 16 12.10 -6.97 -5.84
CA PRO A 16 11.39 -8.07 -5.20
C PRO A 16 11.92 -8.21 -3.77
N PHE A 17 11.03 -8.57 -2.82
CA PHE A 17 11.44 -8.92 -1.46
C PHE A 17 12.38 -10.14 -1.52
N THR A 18 13.65 -9.90 -1.77
CA THR A 18 14.68 -10.92 -1.93
C THR A 18 15.52 -11.11 -0.67
N CYS A 19 15.35 -10.22 0.33
CA CYS A 19 16.16 -10.25 1.54
C CYS A 19 15.33 -10.70 2.75
N ALA A 20 15.76 -11.78 3.41
CA ALA A 20 15.18 -12.27 4.66
C ALA A 20 15.13 -11.19 5.75
N ILE A 21 16.11 -10.28 5.79
CA ILE A 21 16.18 -9.16 6.74
C ILE A 21 15.02 -8.19 6.55
N GLN A 22 14.64 -7.88 5.30
CA GLN A 22 13.51 -6.99 5.02
C GLN A 22 12.18 -7.65 5.38
N ALA A 23 12.04 -8.96 5.10
CA ALA A 23 10.87 -9.73 5.49
C ALA A 23 10.72 -9.81 7.02
N GLU A 24 11.81 -9.96 7.75
CA GLU A 24 11.82 -9.94 9.21
C GLU A 24 11.43 -8.56 9.75
N LYS A 25 11.99 -7.49 9.20
CA LYS A 25 11.72 -6.11 9.64
C LYS A 25 10.27 -5.68 9.43
N TYR A 26 9.69 -5.96 8.25
CA TYR A 26 8.35 -5.47 7.87
C TYR A 26 7.25 -6.53 7.99
N GLY A 27 7.61 -7.79 8.19
CA GLY A 27 6.66 -8.90 8.33
C GLY A 27 5.58 -8.65 9.38
N PRO A 28 5.94 -8.32 10.63
CA PRO A 28 4.94 -8.06 11.69
C PRO A 28 3.95 -6.94 11.32
N ALA A 29 4.42 -5.84 10.73
CA ALA A 29 3.55 -4.75 10.29
C ALA A 29 2.65 -5.16 9.10
N MET A 30 3.17 -5.98 8.17
CA MET A 30 2.36 -6.51 7.07
C MET A 30 1.31 -7.50 7.56
N ASP A 31 1.62 -8.33 8.57
CA ASP A 31 0.63 -9.23 9.17
C ASP A 31 -0.51 -8.45 9.85
N LEU A 32 -0.21 -7.31 10.49
CA LEU A 32 -1.22 -6.38 11.00
C LEU A 32 -2.03 -5.72 9.86
N ALA A 33 -1.39 -5.32 8.77
CA ALA A 33 -2.08 -4.76 7.62
C ALA A 33 -3.03 -5.80 6.99
N LEU A 34 -2.62 -7.06 6.87
CA LEU A 34 -3.47 -8.16 6.41
C LEU A 34 -4.67 -8.40 7.35
N HIS A 35 -4.48 -8.29 8.65
CA HIS A 35 -5.57 -8.34 9.60
C HIS A 35 -6.58 -7.20 9.38
N GLN A 36 -6.11 -5.96 9.17
CA GLN A 36 -6.97 -4.83 8.83
C GLN A 36 -7.72 -5.04 7.50
N ALA A 37 -7.06 -5.64 6.51
CA ALA A 37 -7.68 -6.00 5.24
C ALA A 37 -8.80 -7.05 5.42
N ALA A 38 -8.58 -8.07 6.24
CA ALA A 38 -9.59 -9.08 6.56
C ALA A 38 -10.81 -8.48 7.28
N LEU A 39 -10.59 -7.51 8.19
CA LEU A 39 -11.67 -6.76 8.83
C LEU A 39 -12.48 -5.95 7.81
N SER A 40 -11.84 -5.31 6.83
CA SER A 40 -12.53 -4.62 5.73
C SER A 40 -13.43 -5.60 4.97
N ALA A 41 -12.90 -6.76 4.55
CA ALA A 41 -13.68 -7.78 3.83
C ALA A 41 -14.90 -8.22 4.62
N HIS A 42 -14.75 -8.48 5.92
CA HIS A 42 -15.83 -8.89 6.81
C HIS A 42 -16.95 -7.85 6.89
N LEU A 43 -16.61 -6.58 6.80
CA LEU A 43 -17.55 -5.45 6.82
C LEU A 43 -18.05 -5.04 5.43
N GLY A 44 -17.75 -5.83 4.40
CA GLY A 44 -18.23 -5.58 3.05
C GLY A 44 -17.40 -4.60 2.21
N GLU A 45 -16.28 -4.16 2.71
CA GLU A 45 -15.33 -3.27 2.04
C GLU A 45 -14.26 -4.02 1.26
N VAL A 46 -13.70 -3.41 0.22
CA VAL A 46 -12.54 -4.00 -0.48
C VAL A 46 -11.40 -4.24 0.53
N PRO A 47 -10.82 -5.46 0.58
CA PRO A 47 -9.89 -5.87 1.61
C PRO A 47 -8.51 -5.23 1.44
N VAL A 48 -8.39 -4.00 1.90
CA VAL A 48 -7.10 -3.28 1.98
C VAL A 48 -6.89 -2.82 3.41
N GLY A 49 -5.69 -3.07 3.91
CA GLY A 49 -5.24 -2.64 5.23
C GLY A 49 -3.86 -2.00 5.13
N ALA A 50 -3.61 -1.04 6.01
CA ALA A 50 -2.36 -0.28 6.05
C ALA A 50 -1.91 -0.02 7.48
N VAL A 51 -0.60 0.05 7.67
CA VAL A 51 0.06 0.32 8.96
C VAL A 51 1.18 1.33 8.72
N VAL A 52 1.28 2.35 9.56
CA VAL A 52 2.43 3.26 9.60
C VAL A 52 3.33 2.84 10.74
N ILE A 53 4.62 2.64 10.46
CA ILE A 53 5.65 2.36 11.45
C ILE A 53 6.76 3.41 11.40
N ASN A 54 7.47 3.61 12.52
CA ASN A 54 8.69 4.41 12.56
C ASN A 54 9.91 3.59 12.12
N ASP A 55 11.11 4.20 12.14
CA ASP A 55 12.37 3.54 11.77
C ASP A 55 12.75 2.38 12.72
N ASP A 56 12.27 2.40 13.96
CA ASP A 56 12.49 1.35 14.96
C ASP A 56 11.52 0.16 14.78
N GLY A 57 10.55 0.28 13.86
CA GLY A 57 9.52 -0.73 13.61
C GLY A 57 8.30 -0.65 14.53
N GLU A 58 8.21 0.40 15.36
CA GLU A 58 7.06 0.61 16.24
C GLU A 58 5.84 1.08 15.43
N VAL A 59 4.67 0.51 15.73
CA VAL A 59 3.40 0.85 15.08
C VAL A 59 2.91 2.22 15.57
N ILE A 60 2.88 3.17 14.66
CA ILE A 60 2.32 4.51 14.91
C ILE A 60 0.80 4.50 14.71
N SER A 61 0.32 3.93 13.61
CA SER A 61 -1.11 3.90 13.31
C SER A 61 -1.47 2.72 12.42
N GLN A 62 -2.77 2.46 12.32
CA GLN A 62 -3.35 1.46 11.44
C GLN A 62 -4.56 2.06 10.71
N GLY A 63 -4.86 1.55 9.54
CA GLY A 63 -6.04 1.91 8.76
C GLY A 63 -6.55 0.72 7.96
N ARG A 64 -7.84 0.71 7.68
CA ARG A 64 -8.49 -0.22 6.77
C ARG A 64 -9.37 0.55 5.79
N ASN A 65 -9.68 -0.02 4.65
CA ASN A 65 -10.63 0.58 3.72
C ASN A 65 -12.02 0.71 4.37
N ARG A 66 -12.64 1.90 4.26
CA ARG A 66 -13.93 2.25 4.86
C ARG A 66 -14.76 3.17 3.97
N ARG A 67 -14.61 3.04 2.64
CA ARG A 67 -15.24 3.94 1.68
C ARG A 67 -16.76 3.92 1.79
N GLU A 68 -17.36 2.74 1.78
CA GLU A 68 -18.82 2.58 1.85
C GLU A 68 -19.34 2.91 3.26
N GLU A 69 -18.64 2.45 4.30
CA GLU A 69 -18.98 2.70 5.71
C GLU A 69 -19.06 4.21 6.03
N LEU A 70 -18.12 4.98 5.51
CA LEU A 70 -18.04 6.43 5.78
C LEU A 70 -18.70 7.30 4.70
N ASN A 71 -19.18 6.72 3.60
CA ASN A 71 -19.60 7.44 2.39
C ASN A 71 -18.53 8.46 1.94
N ASP A 72 -17.25 8.06 2.04
CA ASP A 72 -16.09 8.89 1.73
C ASP A 72 -15.25 8.21 0.64
N PRO A 73 -15.21 8.75 -0.61
CA PRO A 73 -14.44 8.16 -1.70
C PRO A 73 -12.93 8.15 -1.43
N THR A 74 -12.46 8.91 -0.45
CA THR A 74 -11.05 9.01 -0.08
C THR A 74 -10.65 8.13 1.10
N ALA A 75 -11.60 7.46 1.76
CA ALA A 75 -11.36 6.64 2.95
C ALA A 75 -10.65 5.30 2.63
N HIS A 76 -9.57 5.37 1.85
CA HIS A 76 -8.65 4.26 1.64
C HIS A 76 -7.85 3.97 2.91
N ALA A 77 -7.41 2.73 3.07
CA ALA A 77 -6.64 2.28 4.23
C ALA A 77 -5.42 3.16 4.49
N GLU A 78 -4.69 3.50 3.41
CA GLU A 78 -3.50 4.33 3.43
C GLU A 78 -3.81 5.74 3.95
N ILE A 79 -4.87 6.37 3.42
CA ILE A 79 -5.27 7.73 3.83
C ILE A 79 -5.63 7.75 5.30
N LEU A 80 -6.41 6.78 5.77
CA LEU A 80 -6.82 6.69 7.17
C LEU A 80 -5.63 6.43 8.10
N ALA A 81 -4.68 5.57 7.70
CA ALA A 81 -3.46 5.33 8.45
C ALA A 81 -2.56 6.58 8.53
N LEU A 82 -2.35 7.29 7.41
CA LEU A 82 -1.55 8.51 7.36
C LEU A 82 -2.17 9.63 8.22
N ARG A 83 -3.48 9.83 8.13
CA ARG A 83 -4.21 10.83 8.96
C ARG A 83 -4.07 10.53 10.44
N SER A 84 -4.26 9.27 10.82
CA SER A 84 -4.11 8.83 12.21
C SER A 84 -2.66 8.98 12.72
N ALA A 85 -1.66 8.68 11.88
CA ALA A 85 -0.26 8.89 12.21
C ALA A 85 0.05 10.36 12.45
N GLY A 86 -0.43 11.25 11.56
CA GLY A 86 -0.24 12.69 11.70
C GLY A 86 -0.83 13.26 12.99
N VAL A 87 -2.04 12.81 13.36
CA VAL A 87 -2.67 13.18 14.63
C VAL A 87 -1.84 12.69 15.81
N LYS A 88 -1.42 11.42 15.80
CA LYS A 88 -0.63 10.81 16.90
C LYS A 88 0.72 11.49 17.10
N LEU A 89 1.39 11.87 15.99
CA LEU A 89 2.71 12.51 16.03
C LEU A 89 2.64 14.04 16.14
N GLY A 90 1.45 14.64 16.00
CA GLY A 90 1.26 16.09 16.06
C GLY A 90 1.92 16.84 14.89
N THR A 91 2.05 16.20 13.73
CA THR A 91 2.70 16.76 12.54
C THR A 91 2.08 16.24 11.25
N SER A 92 2.11 17.05 10.18
CA SER A 92 1.76 16.62 8.84
C SER A 92 2.92 15.96 8.08
N HIS A 93 4.13 16.02 8.60
CA HIS A 93 5.33 15.42 8.01
C HIS A 93 5.70 14.15 8.77
N LEU A 94 5.60 13.02 8.12
CA LEU A 94 5.87 11.68 8.66
C LEU A 94 7.28 11.21 8.24
N GLU A 95 8.25 12.11 8.32
CA GLU A 95 9.65 11.83 7.97
C GLU A 95 10.18 10.67 8.82
N GLY A 96 10.93 9.75 8.20
CA GLY A 96 11.40 8.53 8.87
C GLY A 96 10.36 7.41 8.96
N CYS A 97 9.07 7.70 8.72
CA CYS A 97 8.04 6.66 8.76
C CYS A 97 7.98 5.84 7.46
N THR A 98 7.52 4.60 7.60
CA THR A 98 7.23 3.67 6.52
C THR A 98 5.73 3.32 6.54
N LEU A 99 5.08 3.40 5.37
CA LEU A 99 3.75 2.84 5.18
C LEU A 99 3.88 1.40 4.72
N VAL A 100 3.22 0.47 5.42
CA VAL A 100 3.10 -0.94 5.06
C VAL A 100 1.64 -1.20 4.68
N VAL A 101 1.36 -1.66 3.46
CA VAL A 101 0.00 -1.77 2.92
C VAL A 101 -0.17 -3.07 2.12
N THR A 102 -1.36 -3.65 2.15
CA THR A 102 -1.62 -4.95 1.50
C THR A 102 -1.76 -4.89 -0.02
N LEU A 103 -2.01 -3.71 -0.58
CA LEU A 103 -2.17 -3.48 -2.02
C LEU A 103 -1.36 -2.26 -2.46
N GLU A 104 -0.81 -2.30 -3.67
CA GLU A 104 -0.10 -1.14 -4.24
C GLU A 104 -0.97 0.11 -4.20
N PRO A 105 -0.46 1.24 -3.65
CA PRO A 105 -1.24 2.46 -3.54
C PRO A 105 -1.62 3.06 -4.89
N CYS A 106 -2.86 3.56 -4.98
CA CYS A 106 -3.34 4.33 -6.12
C CYS A 106 -2.74 5.75 -6.18
N ALA A 107 -3.03 6.50 -7.23
CA ALA A 107 -2.49 7.86 -7.42
C ALA A 107 -2.83 8.83 -6.28
N MET A 108 -4.05 8.75 -5.72
CA MET A 108 -4.45 9.56 -4.56
C MET A 108 -3.58 9.25 -3.34
N CYS A 109 -3.42 7.97 -3.00
CA CYS A 109 -2.63 7.54 -1.86
C CYS A 109 -1.14 7.83 -2.07
N ALA A 110 -0.60 7.62 -3.28
CA ALA A 110 0.76 7.97 -3.64
C ALA A 110 1.02 9.47 -3.46
N GLY A 111 0.11 10.34 -3.90
CA GLY A 111 0.18 11.78 -3.67
C GLY A 111 0.17 12.14 -2.18
N ALA A 112 -0.68 11.49 -1.38
CA ALA A 112 -0.72 11.71 0.07
C ALA A 112 0.59 11.29 0.75
N MET A 113 1.20 10.17 0.35
CA MET A 113 2.50 9.72 0.85
C MET A 113 3.62 10.72 0.56
N LEU A 114 3.64 11.31 -0.65
CA LEU A 114 4.60 12.35 -1.02
C LEU A 114 4.43 13.60 -0.17
N LEU A 115 3.17 14.08 0.01
CA LEU A 115 2.87 15.24 0.85
C LEU A 115 3.23 15.00 2.32
N ALA A 116 3.01 13.79 2.82
CA ALA A 116 3.41 13.39 4.16
C ALA A 116 4.93 13.18 4.32
N ARG A 117 5.72 13.26 3.24
CA ARG A 117 7.17 13.04 3.23
C ARG A 117 7.59 11.70 3.84
N LEU A 118 6.84 10.65 3.54
CA LEU A 118 7.24 9.31 3.98
C LEU A 118 8.61 8.93 3.44
N LYS A 119 9.35 8.17 4.23
CA LYS A 119 10.63 7.58 3.81
C LYS A 119 10.44 6.43 2.84
N ARG A 120 9.44 5.58 3.09
CA ARG A 120 9.27 4.32 2.37
C ARG A 120 7.81 3.88 2.29
N VAL A 121 7.50 3.16 1.22
CA VAL A 121 6.30 2.33 1.12
C VAL A 121 6.69 0.86 0.91
N VAL A 122 6.01 -0.02 1.65
CA VAL A 122 6.13 -1.48 1.53
C VAL A 122 4.75 -2.00 1.18
N PHE A 123 4.58 -2.64 0.04
CA PHE A 123 3.28 -3.20 -0.32
C PHE A 123 3.34 -4.70 -0.68
N ALA A 124 2.22 -5.40 -0.46
CA ALA A 124 2.12 -6.83 -0.72
C ALA A 124 1.82 -7.12 -2.19
N ALA A 125 0.59 -6.88 -2.63
CA ALA A 125 0.13 -7.18 -3.97
C ALA A 125 0.26 -5.97 -4.91
N TRP A 126 0.55 -6.24 -6.18
CA TRP A 126 0.51 -5.26 -7.26
C TRP A 126 -0.92 -4.94 -7.65
N GLU A 127 -1.18 -3.68 -8.05
CA GLU A 127 -2.47 -3.22 -8.58
C GLU A 127 -2.32 -2.78 -10.05
N PRO A 128 -2.57 -3.69 -11.02
CA PRO A 128 -2.29 -3.43 -12.43
C PRO A 128 -3.23 -2.41 -13.08
N LYS A 129 -4.34 -2.03 -12.42
CA LYS A 129 -5.33 -1.10 -12.99
C LYS A 129 -5.13 0.34 -12.54
N THR A 130 -4.81 0.56 -11.28
CA THR A 130 -4.78 1.90 -10.66
C THR A 130 -3.51 2.17 -9.87
N GLY A 131 -2.61 1.22 -9.77
CA GLY A 131 -1.37 1.33 -9.01
C GLY A 131 -0.47 2.48 -9.47
N ALA A 132 0.16 3.15 -8.52
CA ALA A 132 0.96 4.35 -8.78
C ALA A 132 2.34 4.31 -8.11
N CYS A 133 2.82 3.12 -7.73
CA CYS A 133 4.14 2.89 -7.15
C CYS A 133 5.01 1.96 -8.02
N GLY A 134 4.71 1.84 -9.31
CA GLY A 134 5.51 1.08 -10.26
C GLY A 134 4.75 0.25 -11.28
N SER A 135 3.44 -0.04 -11.09
CA SER A 135 2.63 -0.77 -12.07
C SER A 135 2.15 0.13 -13.21
N GLN A 136 1.02 0.82 -13.07
CA GLN A 136 0.50 1.73 -14.11
C GLN A 136 1.26 3.06 -14.16
N ARG A 137 1.66 3.56 -13.00
CA ARG A 137 2.41 4.81 -12.83
C ARG A 137 3.45 4.62 -11.74
N ASP A 138 4.44 5.50 -11.75
CA ASP A 138 5.42 5.60 -10.67
C ASP A 138 5.51 7.05 -10.19
N LEU A 139 4.53 7.46 -9.40
CA LEU A 139 4.46 8.82 -8.87
C LEU A 139 5.46 9.04 -7.72
N VAL A 140 5.73 7.99 -6.94
CA VAL A 140 6.54 8.10 -5.73
C VAL A 140 8.04 8.19 -6.00
N ARG A 141 8.48 7.87 -7.23
CA ARG A 141 9.87 8.00 -7.69
C ARG A 141 10.02 8.93 -8.89
N ASP A 142 8.96 9.68 -9.27
CA ASP A 142 9.02 10.64 -10.38
C ASP A 142 10.18 11.63 -10.16
N VAL A 143 10.98 11.85 -11.21
CA VAL A 143 12.14 12.76 -11.15
C VAL A 143 11.77 14.22 -10.86
N ARG A 144 10.52 14.59 -11.14
CA ARG A 144 9.97 15.93 -10.89
C ARG A 144 9.36 16.10 -9.51
N ALA A 145 9.21 15.00 -8.76
CA ALA A 145 8.66 15.07 -7.41
C ALA A 145 9.64 15.78 -6.47
N THR A 146 9.11 16.61 -5.59
CA THR A 146 9.88 17.33 -4.56
C THR A 146 10.38 16.40 -3.44
N HIS A 147 9.78 15.23 -3.33
CA HIS A 147 10.14 14.17 -2.39
C HIS A 147 10.04 12.82 -3.11
N ARG A 148 10.84 11.85 -2.73
CA ARG A 148 10.81 10.49 -3.29
C ARG A 148 10.83 9.47 -2.17
N LEU A 149 10.11 8.36 -2.39
CA LEU A 149 10.05 7.26 -1.45
C LEU A 149 10.87 6.08 -1.94
N GLU A 150 11.41 5.30 -1.00
CA GLU A 150 11.84 3.94 -1.29
C GLU A 150 10.59 3.06 -1.47
N VAL A 151 10.64 2.15 -2.43
CA VAL A 151 9.54 1.22 -2.75
C VAL A 151 10.01 -0.21 -2.59
N LEU A 152 9.33 -0.96 -1.71
CA LEU A 152 9.53 -2.40 -1.55
C LEU A 152 8.21 -3.11 -1.83
N ALA A 153 8.22 -4.11 -2.73
CA ALA A 153 7.02 -4.79 -3.20
C ALA A 153 7.10 -6.31 -2.99
N GLY A 154 5.94 -6.96 -2.86
CA GLY A 154 5.82 -8.42 -2.87
C GLY A 154 5.86 -9.09 -1.50
N LEU A 155 5.95 -8.35 -0.40
CA LEU A 155 5.90 -8.94 0.95
C LEU A 155 4.51 -9.49 1.26
N ARG A 156 4.39 -10.81 1.49
CA ARG A 156 3.11 -11.50 1.70
C ARG A 156 2.15 -11.38 0.50
N GLN A 157 2.65 -11.23 -0.72
CA GLN A 157 1.84 -11.00 -1.92
C GLN A 157 0.71 -12.03 -2.08
N ARG A 158 0.98 -13.32 -1.92
CA ARG A 158 -0.02 -14.37 -2.09
C ARG A 158 -1.18 -14.26 -1.11
N GLN A 159 -0.91 -13.91 0.15
CA GLN A 159 -1.95 -13.73 1.17
C GLN A 159 -2.85 -12.53 0.84
N ALA A 160 -2.26 -11.41 0.42
CA ALA A 160 -3.02 -10.23 0.01
C ALA A 160 -3.87 -10.50 -1.24
N GLN A 161 -3.32 -11.18 -2.24
CA GLN A 161 -4.06 -11.58 -3.46
C GLN A 161 -5.24 -12.50 -3.14
N ALA A 162 -5.04 -13.51 -2.28
CA ALA A 162 -6.12 -14.41 -1.88
C ALA A 162 -7.30 -13.68 -1.24
N LEU A 163 -7.05 -12.70 -0.35
CA LEU A 163 -8.12 -11.89 0.26
C LEU A 163 -8.92 -11.11 -0.79
N LEU A 164 -8.26 -10.53 -1.80
CA LEU A 164 -8.91 -9.80 -2.88
C LEU A 164 -9.72 -10.74 -3.78
N GLU A 165 -9.15 -11.86 -4.17
CA GLU A 165 -9.79 -12.87 -5.02
C GLU A 165 -11.06 -13.43 -4.36
N ASP A 166 -10.99 -13.82 -3.09
CA ASP A 166 -12.11 -14.34 -2.31
C ASP A 166 -13.23 -13.30 -2.19
N PHE A 167 -12.87 -12.03 -1.93
CA PHE A 167 -13.83 -10.95 -1.82
C PHE A 167 -14.59 -10.70 -3.13
N PHE A 168 -13.90 -10.67 -4.27
CA PHE A 168 -14.53 -10.43 -5.57
C PHE A 168 -15.27 -11.68 -6.10
N ALA A 169 -14.83 -12.89 -5.76
CA ALA A 169 -15.54 -14.12 -6.12
C ALA A 169 -16.94 -14.20 -5.50
N GLN A 170 -17.12 -13.71 -4.26
CA GLN A 170 -18.40 -13.69 -3.54
C GLN A 170 -19.39 -12.63 -4.06
N ARG A 171 -18.96 -11.72 -4.96
CA ARG A 171 -19.75 -10.60 -5.48
C ARG A 171 -20.07 -10.68 -6.98
N ARG A 172 -19.75 -11.81 -7.60
CA ARG A 172 -20.11 -12.11 -9.01
C ARG A 172 -21.48 -12.86 -9.10
#